data_b5d26bbd5b0d18416a94fbb8ece5baee
#
_entry.id   b5d26bbd5b0d18416a94fbb8ece5baee
#
_cell.length_a   1.000
_cell.length_b   1.000
_cell.length_c   1.000
_cell.angle_alpha   90.00
_cell.angle_beta   90.00
_cell.angle_gamma   90.00
#
_symmetry.space_group_name_H-M   'P 1'
#
loop_
_entity.id
_entity.type
_entity.pdbx_description
1 polymer ?
#
loop_
_entity_poly.entity_id
_entity_poly.type
_entity_poly.pdbx_seq_one_letter_code
_entity_poly.pdbx_strand_id
1 'polypeptide(L)'
;RSCLVGSEMCIRDSANRGDVALRILRAAKDLKIPTVSIHSSADNDSMHVKLADESVCIGPAKSSDSYLNMQAIISAALVTGADAIHPGVGFLSENADFAEIVNAHEINFIGPSPEHIKTMGDKVSAKIAAEKAGLPLVPGSKGSISSLNKAEEEALKIGFPVIIKAAAGGGGRGMKVANSMENLSEAFSSARSEAKAAFGDDTVYLEKYLKNPRHIEVQVFADSHGNVVHLGERECSIQRRHQKLLEECPSPILSQSEREKIGKLSANAAKNLGYLGLGTIEYLYENNEFFFIEMNTRLQVEHPITEMVTGLDLVCEQIKIASGQELSFKQNDIVFNGHAIELSL
;
A
#
# COMPACT_ATOMS: atom_id res chain seq x y z
N ARG A 1 -12.84 -8.79 27.38
CA ARG A 1 -13.92 -7.79 27.47
C ARG A 1 -14.16 -7.27 26.07
N SER A 2 -15.27 -7.65 25.45
CA SER A 2 -15.75 -7.05 24.21
C SER A 2 -16.27 -5.63 24.54
N CYS A 3 -15.41 -4.63 24.39
CA CYS A 3 -15.80 -3.22 24.46
C CYS A 3 -16.04 -2.70 23.04
N LEU A 4 -17.13 -3.09 22.38
CA LEU A 4 -17.39 -2.63 21.01
C LEU A 4 -18.86 -2.33 20.71
N VAL A 5 -19.70 -2.11 21.72
CA VAL A 5 -21.03 -1.53 21.49
C VAL A 5 -21.30 -0.50 22.59
N GLY A 6 -21.10 0.77 22.29
CA GLY A 6 -21.55 1.89 23.11
C GLY A 6 -20.54 2.56 24.04
N SER A 7 -19.24 2.34 23.91
CA SER A 7 -18.20 3.11 24.60
C SER A 7 -17.41 3.96 23.63
N GLU A 8 -17.16 5.20 23.99
CA GLU A 8 -16.34 6.17 23.26
C GLU A 8 -14.96 5.58 22.99
N MET A 9 -14.66 5.24 21.72
CA MET A 9 -13.32 4.83 21.33
C MET A 9 -12.42 6.07 21.36
N CYS A 10 -11.37 6.02 22.15
CA CYS A 10 -10.35 7.06 22.17
C CYS A 10 -9.23 6.65 21.22
N ILE A 11 -9.17 7.25 20.02
CA ILE A 11 -7.95 7.17 19.20
C ILE A 11 -6.94 8.09 19.84
N ARG A 12 -6.08 7.52 20.65
CA ARG A 12 -5.11 8.31 21.38
C ARG A 12 -3.73 8.31 20.75
N ASP A 13 -3.53 7.73 19.55
CA ASP A 13 -2.21 7.82 18.96
C ASP A 13 -2.23 7.87 17.42
N SER A 14 -1.76 9.00 16.90
CA SER A 14 -1.35 9.13 15.51
C SER A 14 0.15 8.79 15.43
N ALA A 15 0.48 7.52 15.16
CA ALA A 15 1.87 7.03 15.07
C ALA A 15 2.58 7.53 13.81
N ASN A 16 2.50 8.84 13.55
CA ASN A 16 3.07 9.49 12.38
C ASN A 16 3.38 10.97 12.66
N ARG A 17 3.87 11.71 11.67
CA ARG A 17 4.22 13.13 11.75
C ARG A 17 3.67 13.91 10.55
N GLY A 18 3.78 15.24 10.62
CA GLY A 18 3.50 16.16 9.51
C GLY A 18 2.02 16.19 9.10
N ASP A 19 1.80 16.23 7.80
CA ASP A 19 0.48 16.32 7.16
C ASP A 19 -0.40 15.10 7.40
N VAL A 20 0.20 13.90 7.36
CA VAL A 20 -0.51 12.63 7.62
C VAL A 20 -1.03 12.58 9.06
N ALA A 21 -0.20 12.91 10.05
CA ALA A 21 -0.65 12.99 11.44
C ALA A 21 -1.78 14.03 11.60
N LEU A 22 -1.63 15.20 10.97
CA LEU A 22 -2.66 16.24 10.97
C LEU A 22 -3.96 15.77 10.30
N ARG A 23 -3.87 14.99 9.21
CA ARG A 23 -5.03 14.40 8.52
C ARG A 23 -5.80 13.45 9.42
N ILE A 24 -5.08 12.58 10.14
CA ILE A 24 -5.68 11.63 11.10
C ILE A 24 -6.35 12.37 12.25
N LEU A 25 -5.67 13.38 12.82
CA LEU A 25 -6.23 14.20 13.89
C LEU A 25 -7.53 14.91 13.48
N ARG A 26 -7.60 15.42 12.25
CA ARG A 26 -8.83 16.06 11.72
C ARG A 26 -9.97 15.05 11.66
N ALA A 27 -9.75 13.87 11.11
CA ALA A 27 -10.75 12.80 11.06
C ALA A 27 -11.23 12.39 12.46
N ALA A 28 -10.31 12.22 13.41
CA ALA A 28 -10.66 11.90 14.78
C ALA A 28 -11.50 13.01 15.43
N LYS A 29 -11.17 14.29 15.21
CA LYS A 29 -11.94 15.43 15.70
C LYS A 29 -13.35 15.49 15.10
N ASP A 30 -13.50 15.23 13.81
CA ASP A 30 -14.80 15.16 13.14
C ASP A 30 -15.69 14.05 13.72
N LEU A 31 -15.07 12.98 14.15
CA LEU A 31 -15.71 11.87 14.88
C LEU A 31 -15.85 12.12 16.39
N LYS A 32 -15.38 13.27 16.91
CA LYS A 32 -15.38 13.64 18.34
C LYS A 32 -14.59 12.66 19.22
N ILE A 33 -13.49 12.15 18.68
CA ILE A 33 -12.62 11.20 19.37
C ILE A 33 -11.41 11.95 19.93
N PRO A 34 -11.10 11.83 21.24
CA PRO A 34 -9.91 12.42 21.84
C PRO A 34 -8.63 11.87 21.18
N THR A 35 -7.63 12.75 21.04
CA THR A 35 -6.41 12.45 20.28
C THR A 35 -5.15 12.64 21.11
N VAL A 36 -4.20 11.73 20.96
CA VAL A 36 -2.80 11.91 21.37
C VAL A 36 -1.93 12.00 20.12
N SER A 37 -0.98 12.90 20.11
CA SER A 37 0.03 12.99 19.05
C SER A 37 1.39 12.62 19.60
N ILE A 38 2.05 11.63 18.97
CA ILE A 38 3.46 11.40 19.26
C ILE A 38 4.34 12.30 18.39
N HIS A 39 5.50 12.68 18.92
CA HIS A 39 6.44 13.50 18.17
C HIS A 39 7.89 13.28 18.59
N SER A 40 8.82 13.51 17.67
CA SER A 40 10.23 13.66 18.02
C SER A 40 10.50 15.03 18.63
N SER A 41 11.63 15.21 19.29
CA SER A 41 12.04 16.51 19.83
C SER A 41 12.12 17.62 18.76
N ALA A 42 12.35 17.26 17.49
CA ALA A 42 12.40 18.22 16.39
C ALA A 42 11.01 18.69 15.92
N ASP A 43 9.98 17.92 16.20
CA ASP A 43 8.61 18.19 15.74
C ASP A 43 7.72 18.84 16.82
N ASN A 44 8.30 19.22 17.96
CA ASN A 44 7.57 19.74 19.12
C ASN A 44 6.66 20.96 18.78
N ASP A 45 7.04 21.77 17.82
CA ASP A 45 6.28 22.95 17.38
C ASP A 45 5.35 22.67 16.18
N SER A 46 5.24 21.42 15.74
CA SER A 46 4.45 21.04 14.58
C SER A 46 2.93 21.17 14.84
N MET A 47 2.16 21.37 13.77
CA MET A 47 0.71 21.59 13.86
C MET A 47 -0.05 20.39 14.43
N HIS A 48 0.38 19.16 14.12
CA HIS A 48 -0.24 17.95 14.67
C HIS A 48 -0.06 17.85 16.18
N VAL A 49 1.07 18.33 16.74
CA VAL A 49 1.30 18.39 18.19
C VAL A 49 0.41 19.45 18.84
N LYS A 50 0.32 20.63 18.23
CA LYS A 50 -0.48 21.76 18.78
C LYS A 50 -1.99 21.52 18.73
N LEU A 51 -2.48 20.71 17.80
CA LEU A 51 -3.90 20.46 17.59
C LEU A 51 -4.42 19.21 18.26
N ALA A 52 -3.56 18.31 18.71
CA ALA A 52 -3.94 17.14 19.51
C ALA A 52 -4.41 17.56 20.92
N ASP A 53 -5.23 16.72 21.53
CA ASP A 53 -5.68 16.96 22.92
C ASP A 53 -4.56 16.68 23.92
N GLU A 54 -3.71 15.69 23.61
CA GLU A 54 -2.48 15.38 24.34
C GLU A 54 -1.32 15.14 23.36
N SER A 55 -0.09 15.27 23.85
CA SER A 55 1.10 14.94 23.03
C SER A 55 2.20 14.32 23.88
N VAL A 56 2.97 13.38 23.26
CA VAL A 56 4.07 12.68 23.90
C VAL A 56 5.33 12.73 23.05
N CYS A 57 6.42 13.23 23.60
CA CYS A 57 7.73 13.17 22.96
C CYS A 57 8.31 11.76 23.07
N ILE A 58 8.47 11.07 21.94
CA ILE A 58 8.92 9.66 21.88
C ILE A 58 10.42 9.51 21.61
N GLY A 59 11.17 10.60 21.52
CA GLY A 59 12.63 10.52 21.32
C GLY A 59 13.21 11.69 20.53
N PRO A 60 14.51 11.60 20.16
CA PRO A 60 15.21 12.63 19.41
C PRO A 60 14.75 12.72 17.94
N ALA A 61 15.29 13.68 17.20
CA ALA A 61 14.95 13.96 15.80
C ALA A 61 15.13 12.78 14.84
N LYS A 62 16.08 11.86 15.14
CA LYS A 62 16.37 10.72 14.28
C LYS A 62 15.22 9.70 14.35
N SER A 63 14.66 9.34 13.20
CA SER A 63 13.49 8.46 13.12
C SER A 63 13.71 7.06 13.68
N SER A 64 14.92 6.49 13.58
CA SER A 64 15.25 5.20 14.22
C SER A 64 15.09 5.22 15.75
N ASP A 65 15.23 6.38 16.36
CA ASP A 65 15.25 6.56 17.80
C ASP A 65 13.90 7.18 18.30
N SER A 66 12.96 7.41 17.39
CA SER A 66 11.63 7.98 17.65
C SER A 66 10.53 7.23 16.89
N TYR A 67 10.17 7.65 15.66
CA TYR A 67 9.03 7.11 14.88
C TYR A 67 9.18 5.65 14.42
N LEU A 68 10.39 5.09 14.44
CA LEU A 68 10.66 3.66 14.18
C LEU A 68 10.93 2.87 15.48
N ASN A 69 10.88 3.54 16.64
CA ASN A 69 11.05 2.90 17.94
C ASN A 69 9.69 2.38 18.46
N MET A 70 9.40 1.12 18.14
CA MET A 70 8.13 0.47 18.53
C MET A 70 7.89 0.54 20.05
N GLN A 71 8.94 0.35 20.86
CA GLN A 71 8.81 0.36 22.33
C GLN A 71 8.38 1.75 22.83
N ALA A 72 8.96 2.81 22.28
CA ALA A 72 8.60 4.18 22.67
C ALA A 72 7.14 4.50 22.29
N ILE A 73 6.70 4.08 21.11
CA ILE A 73 5.32 4.29 20.65
C ILE A 73 4.33 3.51 21.51
N ILE A 74 4.57 2.23 21.76
CA ILE A 74 3.71 1.41 22.62
C ILE A 74 3.68 1.96 24.07
N SER A 75 4.82 2.41 24.60
CA SER A 75 4.87 3.03 25.92
C SER A 75 4.04 4.32 25.99
N ALA A 76 4.11 5.15 24.94
CA ALA A 76 3.29 6.36 24.85
C ALA A 76 1.80 6.01 24.86
N ALA A 77 1.39 5.04 24.03
CA ALA A 77 0.00 4.57 23.98
C ALA A 77 -0.50 4.04 25.35
N LEU A 78 0.30 3.21 26.01
CA LEU A 78 -0.07 2.65 27.31
C LEU A 78 -0.18 3.72 28.42
N VAL A 79 0.76 4.67 28.47
CA VAL A 79 0.76 5.75 29.48
C VAL A 79 -0.43 6.69 29.30
N THR A 80 -0.80 6.98 28.07
CA THR A 80 -1.96 7.84 27.75
C THR A 80 -3.28 7.09 27.75
N GLY A 81 -3.26 5.76 27.87
CA GLY A 81 -4.44 4.90 27.81
C GLY A 81 -5.11 4.90 26.44
N ALA A 82 -4.31 4.86 25.38
CA ALA A 82 -4.83 4.78 24.02
C ALA A 82 -5.50 3.43 23.74
N ASP A 83 -6.68 3.45 23.12
CA ASP A 83 -7.40 2.25 22.73
C ASP A 83 -7.06 1.82 21.29
N ALA A 84 -6.53 2.74 20.46
CA ALA A 84 -6.18 2.46 19.07
C ALA A 84 -4.99 3.31 18.60
N ILE A 85 -4.24 2.76 17.63
CA ILE A 85 -3.12 3.43 16.95
C ILE A 85 -3.40 3.46 15.46
N HIS A 86 -3.33 4.67 14.87
CA HIS A 86 -3.35 4.84 13.42
C HIS A 86 -1.91 5.05 12.89
N PRO A 87 -1.36 4.11 12.13
CA PRO A 87 0.04 4.16 11.71
C PRO A 87 0.30 5.18 10.58
N GLY A 88 -0.74 5.67 9.90
CA GLY A 88 -0.62 6.62 8.80
C GLY A 88 0.06 6.05 7.56
N VAL A 89 1.09 6.74 7.08
CA VAL A 89 1.87 6.42 5.87
C VAL A 89 3.36 6.34 6.22
N GLY A 90 4.08 5.35 5.65
CA GLY A 90 5.51 5.15 5.93
C GLY A 90 5.78 4.66 7.36
N PHE A 91 6.99 4.86 7.86
CA PHE A 91 7.44 4.39 9.18
C PHE A 91 7.03 2.93 9.46
N LEU A 92 6.10 2.72 10.39
CA LEU A 92 5.66 1.39 10.84
C LEU A 92 4.30 0.97 10.24
N SER A 93 3.76 1.72 9.27
CA SER A 93 2.42 1.45 8.71
C SER A 93 2.32 0.10 7.96
N GLU A 94 3.42 -0.40 7.44
CA GLU A 94 3.51 -1.71 6.77
C GLU A 94 4.46 -2.66 7.51
N ASN A 95 4.58 -2.49 8.83
CA ASN A 95 5.37 -3.37 9.68
C ASN A 95 4.45 -4.37 10.40
N ALA A 96 4.52 -5.64 10.00
CA ALA A 96 3.69 -6.70 10.57
C ALA A 96 3.97 -6.95 12.05
N ASP A 97 5.24 -6.89 12.47
CA ASP A 97 5.64 -7.10 13.87
C ASP A 97 5.07 -5.99 14.76
N PHE A 98 5.08 -4.74 14.27
CA PHE A 98 4.47 -3.62 15.00
C PHE A 98 2.96 -3.82 15.17
N ALA A 99 2.25 -4.18 14.09
CA ALA A 99 0.81 -4.43 14.17
C ALA A 99 0.48 -5.59 15.12
N GLU A 100 1.31 -6.66 15.15
CA GLU A 100 1.16 -7.77 16.07
C GLU A 100 1.38 -7.34 17.53
N ILE A 101 2.44 -6.56 17.80
CA ILE A 101 2.74 -6.03 19.14
C ILE A 101 1.62 -5.11 19.63
N VAL A 102 1.11 -4.20 18.80
CA VAL A 102 -0.02 -3.33 19.14
C VAL A 102 -1.23 -4.16 19.58
N ASN A 103 -1.62 -5.14 18.77
CA ASN A 103 -2.76 -6.01 19.08
C ASN A 103 -2.52 -6.86 20.33
N ALA A 104 -1.29 -7.32 20.58
CA ALA A 104 -0.93 -8.08 21.78
C ALA A 104 -1.05 -7.27 23.09
N HIS A 105 -1.00 -5.93 23.00
CA HIS A 105 -1.24 -5.03 24.14
C HIS A 105 -2.72 -4.60 24.27
N GLU A 106 -3.63 -5.30 23.58
CA GLU A 106 -5.07 -4.95 23.57
C GLU A 106 -5.36 -3.55 23.01
N ILE A 107 -4.43 -2.99 22.22
CA ILE A 107 -4.59 -1.74 21.48
C ILE A 107 -4.99 -2.10 20.05
N ASN A 108 -5.96 -1.39 19.49
CA ASN A 108 -6.44 -1.68 18.15
C ASN A 108 -5.53 -1.03 17.07
N PHE A 109 -4.93 -1.83 16.21
CA PHE A 109 -4.18 -1.33 15.06
C PHE A 109 -5.15 -0.93 13.94
N ILE A 110 -5.23 0.38 13.60
CA ILE A 110 -6.11 0.88 12.53
C ILE A 110 -5.47 0.61 11.17
N GLY A 111 -5.74 -0.58 10.65
CA GLY A 111 -5.16 -1.09 9.41
C GLY A 111 -5.55 -2.55 9.18
N PRO A 112 -4.93 -3.21 8.20
CA PRO A 112 -5.14 -4.62 7.95
C PRO A 112 -4.48 -5.50 9.01
N SER A 113 -4.78 -6.80 8.96
CA SER A 113 -4.16 -7.77 9.89
C SER A 113 -2.65 -7.87 9.68
N PRO A 114 -1.87 -8.23 10.71
CA PRO A 114 -0.43 -8.49 10.56
C PRO A 114 -0.10 -9.49 9.46
N GLU A 115 -0.95 -10.50 9.27
CA GLU A 115 -0.79 -11.51 8.21
C GLU A 115 -0.92 -10.90 6.82
N HIS A 116 -1.88 -10.01 6.60
CA HIS A 116 -2.02 -9.29 5.33
C HIS A 116 -0.82 -8.39 5.05
N ILE A 117 -0.35 -7.64 6.06
CA ILE A 117 0.85 -6.80 5.94
C ILE A 117 2.06 -7.66 5.55
N LYS A 118 2.27 -8.77 6.24
CA LYS A 118 3.38 -9.69 5.98
C LYS A 118 3.31 -10.31 4.57
N THR A 119 2.13 -10.80 4.19
CA THR A 119 1.92 -11.46 2.90
C THR A 119 2.10 -10.50 1.73
N MET A 120 1.54 -9.30 1.83
CA MET A 120 1.64 -8.29 0.76
C MET A 120 2.98 -7.56 0.75
N GLY A 121 3.69 -7.50 1.86
CA GLY A 121 5.04 -6.93 1.95
C GLY A 121 6.14 -7.80 1.32
N ASP A 122 5.92 -9.10 1.19
CA ASP A 122 6.82 -10.01 0.48
C ASP A 122 6.40 -10.18 -0.98
N LYS A 123 7.27 -9.78 -1.93
CA LYS A 123 6.93 -9.75 -3.37
C LYS A 123 6.51 -11.09 -3.94
N VAL A 124 7.09 -12.19 -3.46
CA VAL A 124 6.78 -13.54 -3.96
C VAL A 124 5.45 -13.98 -3.39
N SER A 125 5.26 -13.83 -2.09
CA SER A 125 4.01 -14.16 -1.40
C SER A 125 2.84 -13.32 -1.92
N ALA A 126 3.06 -12.02 -2.16
CA ALA A 126 2.06 -11.12 -2.73
C ALA A 126 1.60 -11.55 -4.12
N LYS A 127 2.52 -11.94 -5.01
CA LYS A 127 2.18 -12.46 -6.35
C LYS A 127 1.39 -13.76 -6.27
N ILE A 128 1.80 -14.68 -5.41
CA ILE A 128 1.08 -15.96 -5.22
C ILE A 128 -0.33 -15.70 -4.67
N ALA A 129 -0.46 -14.82 -3.69
CA ALA A 129 -1.74 -14.45 -3.11
C ALA A 129 -2.63 -13.73 -4.13
N ALA A 130 -2.08 -12.80 -4.91
CA ALA A 130 -2.77 -12.08 -5.96
C ALA A 130 -3.28 -13.01 -7.08
N GLU A 131 -2.45 -13.96 -7.55
CA GLU A 131 -2.85 -14.96 -8.53
C GLU A 131 -4.00 -15.83 -8.02
N LYS A 132 -3.91 -16.32 -6.79
CA LYS A 132 -4.98 -17.08 -6.14
C LYS A 132 -6.27 -16.29 -5.96
N ALA A 133 -6.13 -14.98 -5.71
CA ALA A 133 -7.27 -14.07 -5.57
C ALA A 133 -7.90 -13.71 -6.93
N GLY A 134 -7.28 -14.07 -8.05
CA GLY A 134 -7.77 -13.84 -9.41
C GLY A 134 -7.23 -12.58 -10.09
N LEU A 135 -6.18 -11.95 -9.54
CA LEU A 135 -5.54 -10.81 -10.17
C LEU A 135 -4.61 -11.24 -11.31
N PRO A 136 -4.62 -10.56 -12.46
CA PRO A 136 -3.73 -10.86 -13.56
C PRO A 136 -2.30 -10.42 -13.20
N LEU A 137 -1.35 -11.32 -13.40
CA LEU A 137 0.08 -11.03 -13.23
C LEU A 137 0.73 -10.76 -14.58
N VAL A 138 1.85 -10.01 -14.55
CA VAL A 138 2.72 -9.92 -15.73
C VAL A 138 3.16 -11.34 -16.12
N PRO A 139 2.96 -11.78 -17.37
CA PRO A 139 3.43 -13.09 -17.82
C PRO A 139 4.91 -13.27 -17.52
N GLY A 140 5.27 -14.34 -16.84
CA GLY A 140 6.64 -14.54 -16.36
C GLY A 140 6.96 -15.99 -16.04
N SER A 141 8.21 -16.23 -15.69
CA SER A 141 8.69 -17.56 -15.28
C SER A 141 8.07 -17.98 -13.94
N LYS A 142 7.74 -19.25 -13.83
CA LYS A 142 7.32 -19.86 -12.56
C LYS A 142 8.54 -20.11 -11.66
N GLY A 143 8.99 -19.06 -10.98
CA GLY A 143 10.15 -19.09 -10.09
C GLY A 143 11.46 -18.70 -10.75
N SER A 144 12.56 -19.00 -10.07
CA SER A 144 13.91 -18.62 -10.49
C SER A 144 14.41 -19.37 -11.72
N ILE A 145 15.23 -18.67 -12.51
CA ILE A 145 15.91 -19.20 -13.68
C ILE A 145 17.38 -19.46 -13.33
N SER A 146 17.79 -20.72 -13.36
CA SER A 146 19.13 -21.15 -12.97
C SER A 146 20.13 -21.27 -14.13
N SER A 147 19.64 -21.37 -15.37
CA SER A 147 20.47 -21.57 -16.57
C SER A 147 19.96 -20.78 -17.76
N LEU A 148 20.87 -20.52 -18.72
CA LEU A 148 20.53 -19.83 -19.97
C LEU A 148 19.50 -20.60 -20.78
N ASN A 149 19.65 -21.92 -20.92
CA ASN A 149 18.70 -22.75 -21.66
C ASN A 149 17.28 -22.63 -21.12
N LYS A 150 17.12 -22.62 -19.78
CA LYS A 150 15.82 -22.39 -19.17
C LYS A 150 15.29 -20.97 -19.39
N ALA A 151 16.18 -19.98 -19.44
CA ALA A 151 15.81 -18.61 -19.79
C ALA A 151 15.30 -18.51 -21.23
N GLU A 152 15.93 -19.20 -22.17
CA GLU A 152 15.52 -19.27 -23.58
C GLU A 152 14.14 -19.91 -23.73
N GLU A 153 13.91 -21.05 -23.09
CA GLU A 153 12.61 -21.74 -23.08
C GLU A 153 11.48 -20.87 -22.52
N GLU A 154 11.72 -20.20 -21.39
CA GLU A 154 10.72 -19.33 -20.77
C GLU A 154 10.50 -18.05 -21.59
N ALA A 155 11.56 -17.44 -22.15
CA ALA A 155 11.45 -16.27 -23.02
C ALA A 155 10.61 -16.55 -24.29
N LEU A 156 10.74 -17.76 -24.87
CA LEU A 156 9.90 -18.17 -25.99
C LEU A 156 8.41 -18.30 -25.61
N LYS A 157 8.11 -18.80 -24.41
CA LYS A 157 6.74 -18.91 -23.91
C LYS A 157 6.12 -17.54 -23.62
N ILE A 158 6.90 -16.66 -22.99
CA ILE A 158 6.46 -15.31 -22.60
C ILE A 158 6.34 -14.40 -23.84
N GLY A 159 7.22 -14.60 -24.83
CA GLY A 159 7.37 -13.75 -26.03
C GLY A 159 8.15 -12.46 -25.75
N PHE A 160 9.05 -12.12 -26.68
CA PHE A 160 9.88 -10.90 -26.58
C PHE A 160 9.06 -9.61 -26.76
N PRO A 161 9.51 -8.49 -26.17
CA PRO A 161 10.66 -8.36 -25.29
C PRO A 161 10.39 -8.94 -23.90
N VAL A 162 11.45 -9.41 -23.23
CA VAL A 162 11.40 -9.88 -21.83
C VAL A 162 12.35 -9.07 -20.98
N ILE A 163 12.06 -8.98 -19.68
CA ILE A 163 12.94 -8.39 -18.67
C ILE A 163 13.40 -9.46 -17.70
N ILE A 164 14.70 -9.50 -17.45
CA ILE A 164 15.33 -10.34 -16.43
C ILE A 164 15.44 -9.49 -15.17
N LYS A 165 14.99 -10.02 -14.02
CA LYS A 165 14.98 -9.32 -12.74
C LYS A 165 15.66 -10.14 -11.66
N ALA A 166 16.45 -9.49 -10.80
CA ALA A 166 16.98 -10.12 -9.58
C ALA A 166 15.84 -10.48 -8.62
N ALA A 167 15.88 -11.69 -8.04
CA ALA A 167 14.88 -12.14 -7.09
C ALA A 167 14.94 -11.36 -5.78
N ALA A 168 16.15 -11.04 -5.31
CA ALA A 168 16.41 -10.31 -4.08
C ALA A 168 16.43 -8.77 -4.25
N GLY A 169 16.08 -8.25 -5.45
CA GLY A 169 16.28 -6.86 -5.84
C GLY A 169 15.06 -5.94 -5.70
N GLY A 170 15.36 -4.65 -5.55
CA GLY A 170 14.38 -3.56 -5.62
C GLY A 170 15.03 -2.29 -6.19
N GLY A 171 14.21 -1.28 -6.53
CA GLY A 171 14.71 0.03 -6.99
C GLY A 171 15.40 0.02 -8.37
N GLY A 172 15.07 -0.94 -9.24
CA GLY A 172 15.57 -0.97 -10.61
C GLY A 172 16.97 -1.57 -10.79
N ARG A 173 17.62 -2.07 -9.74
CA ARG A 173 18.92 -2.73 -9.83
C ARG A 173 18.76 -4.21 -10.18
N GLY A 174 19.71 -4.74 -10.99
CA GLY A 174 19.67 -6.14 -11.44
C GLY A 174 18.54 -6.42 -12.43
N MET A 175 18.15 -5.43 -13.22
CA MET A 175 17.16 -5.56 -14.29
C MET A 175 17.79 -5.34 -15.65
N LYS A 176 17.59 -6.29 -16.59
CA LYS A 176 18.05 -6.17 -17.98
C LYS A 176 16.94 -6.58 -18.94
N VAL A 177 16.77 -5.81 -20.00
CA VAL A 177 15.79 -6.10 -21.05
C VAL A 177 16.48 -6.84 -22.19
N ALA A 178 15.86 -7.94 -22.63
CA ALA A 178 16.22 -8.61 -23.86
C ALA A 178 15.08 -8.42 -24.88
N ASN A 179 15.42 -7.82 -26.02
CA ASN A 179 14.46 -7.52 -27.07
C ASN A 179 14.25 -8.70 -28.03
N SER A 180 15.21 -9.60 -28.08
CA SER A 180 15.22 -10.80 -28.93
C SER A 180 16.05 -11.91 -28.31
N MET A 181 16.00 -13.10 -28.88
CA MET A 181 16.81 -14.25 -28.46
C MET A 181 18.31 -13.94 -28.51
N GLU A 182 18.75 -13.17 -29.50
CA GLU A 182 20.18 -12.83 -29.70
C GLU A 182 20.75 -12.04 -28.51
N ASN A 183 19.94 -11.17 -27.89
CA ASN A 183 20.37 -10.36 -26.75
C ASN A 183 20.17 -11.07 -25.40
N LEU A 184 19.44 -12.19 -25.35
CA LEU A 184 19.03 -12.81 -24.10
C LEU A 184 20.22 -13.29 -23.27
N SER A 185 21.22 -13.91 -23.92
CA SER A 185 22.41 -14.43 -23.23
C SER A 185 23.22 -13.35 -22.52
N GLU A 186 23.44 -12.22 -23.19
CA GLU A 186 24.15 -11.08 -22.61
C GLU A 186 23.35 -10.45 -21.46
N ALA A 187 22.05 -10.21 -21.69
CA ALA A 187 21.16 -9.64 -20.69
C ALA A 187 21.05 -10.54 -19.44
N PHE A 188 20.96 -11.85 -19.62
CA PHE A 188 20.90 -12.83 -18.55
C PHE A 188 22.18 -12.84 -17.69
N SER A 189 23.34 -12.90 -18.35
CA SER A 189 24.64 -12.90 -17.65
C SER A 189 24.89 -11.59 -16.91
N SER A 190 24.55 -10.46 -17.52
CA SER A 190 24.67 -9.13 -16.93
C SER A 190 23.76 -8.96 -15.72
N ALA A 191 22.47 -9.39 -15.82
CA ALA A 191 21.52 -9.30 -14.70
C ALA A 191 21.97 -10.12 -13.50
N ARG A 192 22.46 -11.35 -13.70
CA ARG A 192 22.99 -12.20 -12.64
C ARG A 192 24.22 -11.62 -11.96
N SER A 193 25.17 -11.11 -12.75
CA SER A 193 26.39 -10.49 -12.23
C SER A 193 26.06 -9.26 -11.38
N GLU A 194 25.14 -8.41 -11.84
CA GLU A 194 24.70 -7.23 -11.12
C GLU A 194 23.93 -7.59 -9.84
N ALA A 195 23.07 -8.61 -9.91
CA ALA A 195 22.37 -9.14 -8.75
C ALA A 195 23.33 -9.67 -7.69
N LYS A 196 24.34 -10.45 -8.10
CA LYS A 196 25.38 -10.96 -7.21
C LYS A 196 26.15 -9.84 -6.53
N ALA A 197 26.55 -8.83 -7.29
CA ALA A 197 27.31 -7.70 -6.77
C ALA A 197 26.51 -6.81 -5.81
N ALA A 198 25.21 -6.60 -6.11
CA ALA A 198 24.35 -5.70 -5.35
C ALA A 198 23.72 -6.35 -4.12
N PHE A 199 23.36 -7.65 -4.20
CA PHE A 199 22.53 -8.33 -3.21
C PHE A 199 23.17 -9.60 -2.64
N GLY A 200 24.34 -10.02 -3.14
CA GLY A 200 24.99 -11.27 -2.73
C GLY A 200 24.36 -12.54 -3.31
N ASP A 201 23.23 -12.41 -4.02
CA ASP A 201 22.46 -13.49 -4.64
C ASP A 201 22.31 -13.23 -6.13
N ASP A 202 22.61 -14.23 -6.98
CA ASP A 202 22.53 -14.15 -8.42
C ASP A 202 21.22 -14.74 -8.99
N THR A 203 20.28 -15.04 -8.13
CA THR A 203 18.96 -15.57 -8.51
C THR A 203 18.18 -14.54 -9.31
N VAL A 204 17.71 -14.95 -10.49
CA VAL A 204 16.92 -14.10 -11.39
C VAL A 204 15.66 -14.84 -11.86
N TYR A 205 14.68 -14.06 -12.33
CA TYR A 205 13.47 -14.55 -13.00
C TYR A 205 13.18 -13.69 -14.24
N LEU A 206 12.34 -14.20 -15.14
CA LEU A 206 11.92 -13.52 -16.35
C LEU A 206 10.47 -13.04 -16.24
N GLU A 207 10.21 -11.86 -16.82
CA GLU A 207 8.85 -11.36 -17.05
C GLU A 207 8.72 -10.73 -18.44
N LYS A 208 7.49 -10.63 -18.94
CA LYS A 208 7.18 -9.81 -20.11
C LYS A 208 7.62 -8.37 -19.85
N TYR A 209 8.38 -7.80 -20.77
CA TYR A 209 8.72 -6.38 -20.69
C TYR A 209 7.58 -5.53 -21.28
N LEU A 210 7.00 -4.71 -20.44
CA LEU A 210 6.03 -3.70 -20.86
C LEU A 210 6.79 -2.44 -21.30
N LYS A 211 6.52 -1.94 -22.50
CA LYS A 211 7.33 -0.87 -23.11
C LYS A 211 6.93 0.51 -22.61
N ASN A 212 5.64 0.77 -22.51
CA ASN A 212 5.07 2.06 -22.14
C ASN A 212 3.87 1.89 -21.20
N PRO A 213 4.04 1.17 -20.09
CA PRO A 213 2.94 0.91 -19.19
C PRO A 213 2.52 2.20 -18.48
N ARG A 214 1.21 2.32 -18.22
CA ARG A 214 0.66 3.27 -17.27
C ARG A 214 0.60 2.65 -15.89
N HIS A 215 0.79 3.46 -14.87
CA HIS A 215 0.63 3.07 -13.48
C HIS A 215 -0.78 3.44 -13.03
N ILE A 216 -1.63 2.46 -12.92
CA ILE A 216 -3.00 2.59 -12.45
C ILE A 216 -3.13 1.89 -11.10
N GLU A 217 -3.79 2.52 -10.18
CA GLU A 217 -4.02 1.92 -8.86
C GLU A 217 -5.49 2.01 -8.47
N VAL A 218 -6.00 0.99 -7.80
CA VAL A 218 -7.40 0.90 -7.39
C VAL A 218 -7.50 0.92 -5.88
N GLN A 219 -8.24 1.89 -5.35
CA GLN A 219 -8.55 1.97 -3.93
C GLN A 219 -9.61 0.94 -3.56
N VAL A 220 -9.32 0.08 -2.60
CA VAL A 220 -10.26 -0.89 -2.05
C VAL A 220 -10.48 -0.65 -0.56
N PHE A 221 -11.68 -1.02 -0.09
CA PHE A 221 -12.01 -0.92 1.31
C PHE A 221 -12.86 -2.13 1.73
N ALA A 222 -12.53 -2.73 2.87
CA ALA A 222 -13.20 -3.92 3.40
C ALA A 222 -13.44 -3.79 4.90
N ASP A 223 -14.60 -4.25 5.36
CA ASP A 223 -14.93 -4.34 6.79
C ASP A 223 -14.89 -5.79 7.31
N SER A 224 -15.05 -5.95 8.62
CA SER A 224 -15.10 -7.27 9.28
C SER A 224 -16.41 -8.02 9.05
N HIS A 225 -17.41 -7.40 8.43
CA HIS A 225 -18.73 -7.96 8.16
C HIS A 225 -18.82 -8.58 6.76
N GLY A 226 -17.72 -8.51 5.98
CA GLY A 226 -17.61 -9.09 4.64
C GLY A 226 -18.05 -8.15 3.51
N ASN A 227 -18.30 -6.87 3.82
CA ASN A 227 -18.51 -5.85 2.80
C ASN A 227 -17.16 -5.43 2.22
N VAL A 228 -17.06 -5.44 0.90
CA VAL A 228 -15.87 -4.99 0.17
C VAL A 228 -16.31 -4.11 -1.00
N VAL A 229 -15.69 -2.94 -1.12
CA VAL A 229 -15.95 -1.99 -2.20
C VAL A 229 -14.65 -1.53 -2.85
N HIS A 230 -14.76 -1.02 -4.08
CA HIS A 230 -13.71 -0.22 -4.70
C HIS A 230 -14.16 1.23 -4.83
N LEU A 231 -13.21 2.15 -4.68
CA LEU A 231 -13.44 3.60 -4.77
C LEU A 231 -12.86 4.20 -6.06
N GLY A 232 -12.82 3.38 -7.12
CA GLY A 232 -12.25 3.74 -8.39
C GLY A 232 -10.73 3.72 -8.40
N GLU A 233 -10.19 4.28 -9.47
CA GLU A 233 -8.77 4.25 -9.75
C GLU A 233 -8.15 5.65 -9.75
N ARG A 234 -6.82 5.65 -9.54
CA ARG A 234 -5.94 6.81 -9.75
C ARG A 234 -4.91 6.49 -10.83
N GLU A 235 -4.54 7.49 -11.60
CA GLU A 235 -3.44 7.48 -12.57
C GLU A 235 -2.20 8.06 -11.90
N CYS A 236 -1.12 7.27 -11.82
CA CYS A 236 0.12 7.64 -11.12
C CYS A 236 1.36 7.44 -11.99
N SER A 237 1.23 7.57 -13.33
CA SER A 237 2.32 7.29 -14.27
C SER A 237 3.40 8.37 -14.29
N ILE A 238 3.11 9.60 -13.85
CA ILE A 238 4.08 10.69 -13.82
C ILE A 238 4.94 10.55 -12.58
N GLN A 239 6.13 9.97 -12.78
CA GLN A 239 7.04 9.61 -11.70
C GLN A 239 8.47 10.08 -11.99
N ARG A 240 9.23 10.33 -10.93
CA ARG A 240 10.67 10.56 -10.98
C ARG A 240 11.38 9.52 -10.14
N ARG A 241 12.19 8.67 -10.77
CA ARG A 241 12.93 7.60 -10.09
C ARG A 241 12.01 6.68 -9.25
N HIS A 242 10.85 6.32 -9.81
CA HIS A 242 9.80 5.52 -9.15
C HIS A 242 9.07 6.22 -7.97
N GLN A 243 9.21 7.53 -7.85
CA GLN A 243 8.43 8.34 -6.93
C GLN A 243 7.33 9.05 -7.70
N LYS A 244 6.09 8.89 -7.28
CA LYS A 244 4.92 9.57 -7.83
C LYS A 244 5.08 11.08 -7.65
N LEU A 245 4.76 11.87 -8.66
CA LEU A 245 4.87 13.34 -8.66
C LEU A 245 3.57 14.02 -9.01
N LEU A 246 2.76 13.39 -9.85
CA LEU A 246 1.44 13.86 -10.22
C LEU A 246 0.52 12.65 -10.29
N GLU A 247 -0.56 12.75 -9.54
CA GLU A 247 -1.61 11.76 -9.44
C GLU A 247 -2.94 12.40 -9.84
N GLU A 248 -3.76 11.68 -10.57
CA GLU A 248 -5.08 12.16 -10.96
C GLU A 248 -6.17 11.08 -10.81
N CYS A 249 -7.36 11.51 -10.46
CA CYS A 249 -8.53 10.67 -10.24
C CYS A 249 -9.77 11.33 -10.89
N PRO A 250 -10.55 10.58 -11.70
CA PRO A 250 -10.25 9.27 -12.25
C PRO A 250 -9.19 9.33 -13.37
N SER A 251 -8.66 8.17 -13.79
CA SER A 251 -7.68 8.11 -14.89
C SER A 251 -8.29 8.61 -16.21
N PRO A 252 -7.60 9.51 -16.94
CA PRO A 252 -8.09 10.05 -18.20
C PRO A 252 -8.03 9.05 -19.35
N ILE A 253 -7.25 7.95 -19.20
CA ILE A 253 -7.04 6.99 -20.28
C ILE A 253 -7.99 5.80 -20.24
N LEU A 254 -8.64 5.53 -19.10
CA LEU A 254 -9.53 4.39 -18.96
C LEU A 254 -10.96 4.74 -19.42
N SER A 255 -11.52 3.87 -20.25
CA SER A 255 -12.95 3.89 -20.54
C SER A 255 -13.77 3.52 -19.30
N GLN A 256 -15.06 3.88 -19.28
CA GLN A 256 -15.95 3.52 -18.19
C GLN A 256 -16.03 2.00 -17.96
N SER A 257 -16.03 1.21 -19.05
CA SER A 257 -16.06 -0.24 -18.97
C SER A 257 -14.79 -0.85 -18.37
N GLU A 258 -13.63 -0.28 -18.68
CA GLU A 258 -12.36 -0.72 -18.09
C GLU A 258 -12.28 -0.36 -16.62
N ARG A 259 -12.71 0.84 -16.24
CA ARG A 259 -12.83 1.29 -14.84
C ARG A 259 -13.68 0.35 -14.01
N GLU A 260 -14.88 0.03 -14.50
CA GLU A 260 -15.76 -0.92 -13.83
C GLU A 260 -15.18 -2.33 -13.74
N LYS A 261 -14.53 -2.78 -14.81
CA LYS A 261 -13.89 -4.10 -14.86
C LYS A 261 -12.78 -4.22 -13.81
N ILE A 262 -11.84 -3.26 -13.79
CA ILE A 262 -10.70 -3.32 -12.86
C ILE A 262 -11.15 -3.08 -11.42
N GLY A 263 -12.10 -2.18 -11.19
CA GLY A 263 -12.67 -1.95 -9.87
C GLY A 263 -13.31 -3.21 -9.29
N LYS A 264 -14.21 -3.85 -10.04
CA LYS A 264 -14.85 -5.12 -9.63
C LYS A 264 -13.83 -6.23 -9.40
N LEU A 265 -12.82 -6.33 -10.27
CA LEU A 265 -11.75 -7.32 -10.12
C LEU A 265 -10.96 -7.11 -8.82
N SER A 266 -10.61 -5.85 -8.53
CA SER A 266 -9.88 -5.47 -7.31
C SER A 266 -10.69 -5.73 -6.04
N ALA A 267 -11.98 -5.37 -6.01
CA ALA A 267 -12.85 -5.64 -4.88
C ALA A 267 -13.03 -7.15 -4.65
N ASN A 268 -13.21 -7.94 -5.71
CA ASN A 268 -13.31 -9.39 -5.60
C ASN A 268 -12.01 -10.02 -5.09
N ALA A 269 -10.86 -9.53 -5.55
CA ALA A 269 -9.57 -9.99 -5.07
C ALA A 269 -9.36 -9.68 -3.57
N ALA A 270 -9.68 -8.47 -3.14
CA ALA A 270 -9.65 -8.10 -1.72
C ALA A 270 -10.58 -9.00 -0.88
N LYS A 271 -11.77 -9.33 -1.39
CA LYS A 271 -12.70 -10.27 -0.76
C LYS A 271 -12.13 -11.69 -0.67
N ASN A 272 -11.54 -12.19 -1.76
CA ASN A 272 -10.95 -13.53 -1.81
C ASN A 272 -9.73 -13.67 -0.88
N LEU A 273 -9.01 -12.57 -0.66
CA LEU A 273 -7.91 -12.48 0.30
C LEU A 273 -8.39 -12.40 1.76
N GLY A 274 -9.68 -12.16 2.00
CA GLY A 274 -10.20 -11.85 3.33
C GLY A 274 -9.62 -10.53 3.88
N TYR A 275 -9.30 -9.59 2.99
CA TYR A 275 -8.66 -8.32 3.36
C TYR A 275 -9.55 -7.51 4.29
N LEU A 276 -8.95 -6.78 5.22
CA LEU A 276 -9.62 -5.89 6.16
C LEU A 276 -8.97 -4.50 6.13
N GLY A 277 -9.80 -3.46 6.16
CA GLY A 277 -9.36 -2.07 6.16
C GLY A 277 -9.21 -1.48 4.76
N LEU A 278 -8.50 -0.36 4.70
CA LEU A 278 -8.18 0.36 3.47
C LEU A 278 -6.93 -0.23 2.83
N GLY A 279 -6.96 -0.44 1.52
CA GLY A 279 -5.80 -0.89 0.76
C GLY A 279 -5.82 -0.36 -0.68
N THR A 280 -4.69 -0.38 -1.32
CA THR A 280 -4.55 0.03 -2.72
C THR A 280 -3.87 -1.06 -3.50
N ILE A 281 -4.50 -1.50 -4.60
CA ILE A 281 -3.93 -2.50 -5.52
C ILE A 281 -3.35 -1.76 -6.72
N GLU A 282 -2.05 -1.88 -6.93
CA GLU A 282 -1.32 -1.22 -8.01
C GLU A 282 -1.15 -2.12 -9.22
N TYR A 283 -1.35 -1.55 -10.40
CA TYR A 283 -1.28 -2.22 -11.69
C TYR A 283 -0.40 -1.47 -12.69
N LEU A 284 0.27 -2.24 -13.55
CA LEU A 284 0.71 -1.75 -14.85
C LEU A 284 -0.42 -1.97 -15.87
N TYR A 285 -0.72 -0.95 -16.66
CA TYR A 285 -1.72 -1.00 -17.70
C TYR A 285 -1.06 -0.73 -19.06
N GLU A 286 -1.18 -1.67 -19.98
CA GLU A 286 -0.68 -1.56 -21.35
C GLU A 286 -1.55 -2.41 -22.28
N ASN A 287 -1.88 -1.89 -23.48
CA ASN A 287 -2.67 -2.60 -24.50
C ASN A 287 -4.04 -3.12 -23.98
N ASN A 288 -4.74 -2.34 -23.17
CA ASN A 288 -6.03 -2.67 -22.54
C ASN A 288 -5.98 -3.86 -21.56
N GLU A 289 -4.79 -4.19 -21.07
CA GLU A 289 -4.58 -5.22 -20.07
C GLU A 289 -3.97 -4.63 -18.80
N PHE A 290 -4.45 -5.13 -17.65
CA PHE A 290 -3.94 -4.76 -16.34
C PHE A 290 -3.07 -5.88 -15.79
N PHE A 291 -1.97 -5.53 -15.14
CA PHE A 291 -1.06 -6.49 -14.52
C PHE A 291 -0.72 -6.03 -13.10
N PHE A 292 -1.02 -6.88 -12.12
CA PHE A 292 -0.74 -6.60 -10.72
C PHE A 292 0.76 -6.39 -10.48
N ILE A 293 1.08 -5.34 -9.71
CA ILE A 293 2.45 -5.05 -9.24
C ILE A 293 2.57 -5.39 -7.77
N GLU A 294 1.79 -4.70 -6.95
CA GLU A 294 1.82 -4.80 -5.49
C GLU A 294 0.49 -4.32 -4.87
N MET A 295 0.34 -4.57 -3.58
CA MET A 295 -0.77 -4.04 -2.79
C MET A 295 -0.19 -3.27 -1.60
N ASN A 296 -0.53 -1.99 -1.51
CA ASN A 296 -0.22 -1.18 -0.33
C ASN A 296 -1.28 -1.41 0.74
N THR A 297 -0.82 -1.91 1.89
CA THR A 297 -1.68 -2.29 3.02
C THR A 297 -1.85 -1.15 4.02
N ARG A 298 -2.00 0.06 3.54
CA ARG A 298 -2.04 1.32 4.30
C ARG A 298 -2.78 2.41 3.54
N LEU A 299 -3.02 3.51 4.24
CA LEU A 299 -3.37 4.77 3.59
C LEU A 299 -2.23 5.23 2.67
N GLN A 300 -2.54 5.80 1.52
CA GLN A 300 -1.55 6.41 0.62
C GLN A 300 -1.57 7.93 0.73
N VAL A 301 -0.48 8.59 0.33
CA VAL A 301 -0.38 10.06 0.33
C VAL A 301 -1.48 10.63 -0.57
N GLU A 302 -1.66 10.06 -1.75
CA GLU A 302 -2.59 10.45 -2.81
C GLU A 302 -4.07 10.08 -2.58
N HIS A 303 -4.44 9.66 -1.34
CA HIS A 303 -5.85 9.38 -1.01
C HIS A 303 -6.79 10.59 -1.17
N PRO A 304 -6.33 11.86 -1.00
CA PRO A 304 -7.20 13.02 -1.08
C PRO A 304 -7.91 13.17 -2.43
N ILE A 305 -7.27 12.79 -3.55
CA ILE A 305 -7.93 12.89 -4.86
C ILE A 305 -9.10 11.91 -5.01
N THR A 306 -9.03 10.73 -4.37
CA THR A 306 -10.17 9.81 -4.29
C THR A 306 -11.28 10.42 -3.43
N GLU A 307 -10.96 11.01 -2.29
CA GLU A 307 -11.92 11.70 -1.41
C GLU A 307 -12.61 12.86 -2.13
N MET A 308 -11.84 13.69 -2.84
CA MET A 308 -12.39 14.83 -3.61
C MET A 308 -13.41 14.40 -4.66
N VAL A 309 -13.18 13.29 -5.34
CA VAL A 309 -14.02 12.80 -6.44
C VAL A 309 -15.23 12.00 -5.93
N THR A 310 -15.07 11.27 -4.81
CA THR A 310 -16.15 10.44 -4.25
C THR A 310 -16.98 11.14 -3.17
N GLY A 311 -16.45 12.20 -2.56
CA GLY A 311 -17.07 12.86 -1.41
C GLY A 311 -16.98 12.06 -0.11
N LEU A 312 -16.18 11.00 -0.05
CA LEU A 312 -16.03 10.11 1.12
C LEU A 312 -14.78 10.49 1.91
N ASP A 313 -14.84 10.46 3.24
CA ASP A 313 -13.68 10.60 4.11
C ASP A 313 -13.12 9.23 4.47
N LEU A 314 -12.00 8.85 3.83
CA LEU A 314 -11.41 7.51 3.96
C LEU A 314 -10.80 7.27 5.34
N VAL A 315 -10.26 8.30 5.97
CA VAL A 315 -9.65 8.17 7.30
C VAL A 315 -10.74 8.04 8.37
N CYS A 316 -11.84 8.78 8.27
CA CYS A 316 -13.01 8.57 9.13
C CYS A 316 -13.56 7.14 9.01
N GLU A 317 -13.65 6.62 7.79
CA GLU A 317 -14.11 5.24 7.57
C GLU A 317 -13.12 4.20 8.12
N GLN A 318 -11.79 4.40 7.99
CA GLN A 318 -10.80 3.52 8.62
C GLN A 318 -11.02 3.42 10.13
N ILE A 319 -11.25 4.55 10.78
CA ILE A 319 -11.49 4.63 12.22
C ILE A 319 -12.77 3.89 12.60
N LYS A 320 -13.87 4.12 11.87
CA LYS A 320 -15.15 3.44 12.12
C LYS A 320 -15.04 1.92 11.96
N ILE A 321 -14.40 1.45 10.88
CA ILE A 321 -14.20 0.01 10.64
C ILE A 321 -13.33 -0.61 11.73
N ALA A 322 -12.25 0.06 12.13
CA ALA A 322 -11.41 -0.40 13.23
C ALA A 322 -12.17 -0.48 14.56
N SER A 323 -13.25 0.29 14.74
CA SER A 323 -14.16 0.17 15.87
C SER A 323 -15.20 -0.97 15.73
N GLY A 324 -15.12 -1.77 14.68
CA GLY A 324 -16.04 -2.88 14.42
C GLY A 324 -17.33 -2.48 13.71
N GLN A 325 -17.45 -1.25 13.22
CA GLN A 325 -18.61 -0.82 12.44
C GLN A 325 -18.55 -1.37 11.01
N GLU A 326 -19.73 -1.51 10.39
CA GLU A 326 -19.83 -1.78 8.95
C GLU A 326 -19.42 -0.54 8.14
N LEU A 327 -19.00 -0.75 6.89
CA LEU A 327 -18.84 0.34 5.91
C LEU A 327 -20.13 1.17 5.84
N SER A 328 -19.99 2.50 5.96
CA SER A 328 -21.15 3.41 5.97
C SER A 328 -21.81 3.57 4.59
N PHE A 329 -21.26 2.96 3.54
CA PHE A 329 -21.73 3.02 2.16
C PHE A 329 -21.54 1.68 1.44
N LYS A 330 -22.33 1.45 0.40
CA LYS A 330 -22.26 0.29 -0.48
C LYS A 330 -21.65 0.69 -1.82
N GLN A 331 -21.24 -0.30 -2.63
CA GLN A 331 -20.66 -0.03 -3.96
C GLN A 331 -21.55 0.85 -4.85
N ASN A 332 -22.87 0.69 -4.79
CA ASN A 332 -23.80 1.47 -5.61
C ASN A 332 -24.01 2.91 -5.12
N ASP A 333 -23.58 3.23 -3.92
CA ASP A 333 -23.67 4.58 -3.35
C ASP A 333 -22.48 5.46 -3.77
N ILE A 334 -21.42 4.83 -4.31
CA ILE A 334 -20.19 5.51 -4.70
C ILE A 334 -20.39 6.15 -6.07
N VAL A 335 -20.41 7.49 -6.08
CA VAL A 335 -20.56 8.30 -7.28
C VAL A 335 -19.30 9.11 -7.50
N PHE A 336 -18.75 9.04 -8.72
CA PHE A 336 -17.62 9.87 -9.12
C PHE A 336 -18.13 11.20 -9.65
N ASN A 337 -17.69 12.30 -9.01
CA ASN A 337 -18.08 13.64 -9.39
C ASN A 337 -16.85 14.50 -9.63
N GLY A 338 -16.67 14.92 -10.88
CA GLY A 338 -15.54 15.76 -11.28
C GLY A 338 -14.24 15.01 -11.49
N HIS A 339 -13.13 15.72 -11.29
CA HIS A 339 -11.76 15.28 -11.49
C HIS A 339 -10.84 15.98 -10.51
N ALA A 340 -9.90 15.28 -9.94
CA ALA A 340 -8.94 15.82 -8.98
C ALA A 340 -7.50 15.48 -9.39
N ILE A 341 -6.59 16.41 -9.13
CA ILE A 341 -5.15 16.26 -9.39
C ILE A 341 -4.39 16.62 -8.12
N GLU A 342 -3.43 15.79 -7.76
CA GLU A 342 -2.48 16.03 -6.67
C GLU A 342 -1.07 16.17 -7.25
N LEU A 343 -0.29 17.05 -6.65
CA LEU A 343 1.12 17.26 -6.98
C LEU A 343 1.95 17.08 -5.72
N SER A 344 2.86 16.12 -5.76
CA SER A 344 3.87 15.90 -4.72
C SER A 344 5.10 16.76 -5.00
N LEU A 345 5.37 17.77 -4.15
CA LEU A 345 6.46 18.74 -4.29
C LEU A 345 7.70 18.36 -3.48
#